data_fd8c8aea3973d58c8c0d12d116649b6e
#
_entry.id   fd8c8aea3973d58c8c0d12d116649b6e
#
_cell.length_a   1.000
_cell.length_b   1.000
_cell.length_c   1.000
_cell.angle_alpha   90.00
_cell.angle_beta   90.00
_cell.angle_gamma   90.00
#
_symmetry.space_group_name_H-M   'P 1'
#
loop_
_entity.id
_entity.type
_entity.pdbx_description
1 polymer ?
#
loop_
_entity_poly.entity_id
_entity_poly.type
_entity_poly.pdbx_seq_one_letter_code
_entity_poly.pdbx_strand_id
1 'polypeptide(L)'
;MSVSSESGDIPDPTVARLASYLYVLRSFSRRGVLVASSGQLATAAGVNPAILRKDLSYVGANGVRGVGYDVGKLTARISIALHTDTIATVVLAGAGRLGRALLAHTGVGRGFVVAALFDDDPDTIGRRLTPDTPVVAALDDIETVCADPSLGSVDIGVVATADEHAQRVADAFAAVGVRQLLNVTPVGLVVDSDVVVRQVDLALELQVLAFTASRGPLGARNADQLRAVADR
;
A
#
# COMPACT_ATOMS: atom_id res chain seq x y z
N MET A 1 18.59 24.70 -16.03
CA MET A 1 17.55 25.45 -15.31
C MET A 1 16.85 24.43 -14.41
N SER A 2 17.24 24.41 -13.12
CA SER A 2 16.66 23.51 -12.12
C SER A 2 15.26 24.01 -11.78
N VAL A 3 14.25 23.22 -12.09
CA VAL A 3 12.89 23.43 -11.57
C VAL A 3 12.89 22.91 -10.14
N SER A 4 13.13 23.79 -9.20
CA SER A 4 12.87 23.50 -7.78
C SER A 4 11.37 23.23 -7.64
N SER A 5 11.00 21.97 -7.47
CA SER A 5 9.63 21.61 -7.09
C SER A 5 9.43 22.05 -5.64
N GLU A 6 8.75 23.18 -5.43
CA GLU A 6 8.07 23.48 -4.18
C GLU A 6 6.91 22.46 -4.01
N SER A 7 7.26 21.21 -3.69
CA SER A 7 6.32 20.31 -3.07
C SER A 7 6.17 20.75 -1.62
N GLY A 8 5.30 21.72 -1.36
CA GLY A 8 4.85 21.98 0.01
C GLY A 8 4.44 20.65 0.62
N ASP A 9 4.87 20.44 1.85
CA ASP A 9 4.71 19.19 2.60
C ASP A 9 3.24 18.74 2.54
N ILE A 10 2.97 17.69 1.75
CA ILE A 10 1.60 17.15 1.60
C ILE A 10 1.31 16.34 2.85
N PRO A 11 0.29 16.69 3.67
CA PRO A 11 0.01 15.96 4.90
C PRO A 11 -0.26 14.45 4.62
N ASP A 12 0.25 13.56 5.48
CA ASP A 12 0.08 12.11 5.34
C ASP A 12 -1.35 11.63 5.08
N PRO A 13 -2.38 12.17 5.76
CA PRO A 13 -3.76 11.81 5.44
C PRO A 13 -4.18 12.21 4.03
N THR A 14 -3.59 13.27 3.47
CA THR A 14 -3.83 13.70 2.09
C THR A 14 -3.12 12.79 1.10
N VAL A 15 -1.88 12.36 1.40
CA VAL A 15 -1.14 11.37 0.59
C VAL A 15 -1.94 10.08 0.44
N ALA A 16 -2.48 9.54 1.54
CA ALA A 16 -3.31 8.34 1.52
C ALA A 16 -4.58 8.50 0.65
N ARG A 17 -5.23 9.67 0.71
CA ARG A 17 -6.39 9.94 -0.14
C ARG A 17 -6.02 10.16 -1.60
N LEU A 18 -4.91 10.83 -1.89
CA LEU A 18 -4.40 10.98 -3.26
C LEU A 18 -4.13 9.62 -3.91
N ALA A 19 -3.57 8.66 -3.16
CA ALA A 19 -3.41 7.28 -3.64
C ALA A 19 -4.76 6.63 -3.98
N SER A 20 -5.78 6.84 -3.14
CA SER A 20 -7.15 6.37 -3.41
C SER A 20 -7.75 7.05 -4.64
N TYR A 21 -7.52 8.36 -4.82
CA TYR A 21 -7.97 9.08 -6.02
C TYR A 21 -7.29 8.56 -7.29
N LEU A 22 -6.00 8.25 -7.22
CA LEU A 22 -5.26 7.66 -8.34
C LEU A 22 -5.85 6.30 -8.75
N TYR A 23 -6.22 5.46 -7.78
CA TYR A 23 -6.91 4.19 -8.05
C TYR A 23 -8.25 4.39 -8.77
N VAL A 24 -9.08 5.32 -8.29
CA VAL A 24 -10.37 5.69 -8.91
C VAL A 24 -10.18 6.22 -10.32
N LEU A 25 -9.22 7.13 -10.53
CA LEU A 25 -8.91 7.70 -11.84
C LEU A 25 -8.46 6.65 -12.84
N ARG A 26 -7.61 5.70 -12.44
CA ARG A 26 -7.22 4.56 -13.26
C ARG A 26 -8.42 3.68 -13.65
N SER A 27 -9.39 3.50 -12.74
CA SER A 27 -10.63 2.81 -13.04
C SER A 27 -11.48 3.58 -14.04
N PHE A 28 -11.59 4.90 -13.89
CA PHE A 28 -12.32 5.76 -14.84
C PHE A 28 -11.68 5.72 -16.23
N SER A 29 -10.36 5.82 -16.31
CA SER A 29 -9.61 5.71 -17.57
C SER A 29 -9.88 4.38 -18.29
N ARG A 30 -9.83 3.25 -17.58
CA ARG A 30 -10.14 1.93 -18.15
C ARG A 30 -11.58 1.82 -18.67
N ARG A 31 -12.49 2.60 -18.12
CA ARG A 31 -13.91 2.69 -18.55
C ARG A 31 -14.15 3.74 -19.62
N GLY A 32 -13.10 4.40 -20.14
CA GLY A 32 -13.19 5.43 -21.16
C GLY A 32 -13.71 6.77 -20.67
N VAL A 33 -13.76 7.03 -19.37
CA VAL A 33 -14.18 8.33 -18.82
C VAL A 33 -13.04 9.32 -18.97
N LEU A 34 -13.24 10.35 -19.79
CA LEU A 34 -12.23 11.38 -20.07
C LEU A 34 -12.31 12.57 -19.11
N VAL A 35 -13.50 12.88 -18.62
CA VAL A 35 -13.76 14.01 -17.72
C VAL A 35 -14.64 13.55 -16.56
N ALA A 36 -14.30 13.93 -15.35
CA ALA A 36 -15.07 13.61 -14.15
C ALA A 36 -15.27 14.85 -13.27
N SER A 37 -16.49 15.03 -12.77
CA SER A 37 -16.79 16.10 -11.81
C SER A 37 -16.16 15.78 -10.42
N SER A 38 -15.97 16.83 -9.60
CA SER A 38 -15.54 16.61 -8.20
C SER A 38 -16.51 15.76 -7.40
N GLY A 39 -17.80 15.79 -7.71
CA GLY A 39 -18.82 14.94 -7.09
C GLY A 39 -18.63 13.47 -7.44
N GLN A 40 -18.45 13.15 -8.73
CA GLN A 40 -18.23 11.77 -9.20
C GLN A 40 -16.95 11.16 -8.61
N LEU A 41 -15.84 11.93 -8.63
CA LEU A 41 -14.58 11.49 -8.04
C LEU A 41 -14.69 11.27 -6.52
N ALA A 42 -15.31 12.21 -5.81
CA ALA A 42 -15.47 12.14 -4.36
C ALA A 42 -16.36 10.96 -3.96
N THR A 43 -17.49 10.74 -4.64
CA THR A 43 -18.37 9.59 -4.41
C THR A 43 -17.62 8.28 -4.63
N ALA A 44 -16.89 8.17 -5.75
CA ALA A 44 -16.13 6.95 -6.06
C ALA A 44 -14.97 6.69 -5.10
N ALA A 45 -14.40 7.74 -4.51
CA ALA A 45 -13.33 7.65 -3.51
C ALA A 45 -13.83 7.61 -2.06
N GLY A 46 -15.13 7.65 -1.82
CA GLY A 46 -15.71 7.63 -0.48
C GLY A 46 -15.41 8.87 0.37
N VAL A 47 -15.21 10.04 -0.26
CA VAL A 47 -14.89 11.28 0.45
C VAL A 47 -15.89 12.41 0.14
N ASN A 48 -15.82 13.50 0.90
CA ASN A 48 -16.59 14.70 0.62
C ASN A 48 -15.96 15.51 -0.54
N PRO A 49 -16.73 16.07 -1.48
CA PRO A 49 -16.22 16.89 -2.58
C PRO A 49 -15.40 18.11 -2.15
N ALA A 50 -15.64 18.67 -0.95
CA ALA A 50 -14.83 19.76 -0.44
C ALA A 50 -13.43 19.30 -0.01
N ILE A 51 -13.35 18.11 0.64
CA ILE A 51 -12.08 17.48 0.99
C ILE A 51 -11.29 17.16 -0.28
N LEU A 52 -11.92 16.52 -1.27
CA LEU A 52 -11.28 16.22 -2.53
C LEU A 52 -10.68 17.47 -3.19
N ARG A 53 -11.43 18.58 -3.29
CA ARG A 53 -10.91 19.82 -3.88
C ARG A 53 -9.74 20.38 -3.10
N LYS A 54 -9.79 20.33 -1.75
CA LYS A 54 -8.68 20.76 -0.88
C LYS A 54 -7.44 19.90 -1.12
N ASP A 55 -7.60 18.56 -1.18
CA ASP A 55 -6.50 17.65 -1.42
C ASP A 55 -5.87 17.87 -2.81
N LEU A 56 -6.70 18.05 -3.84
CA LEU A 56 -6.23 18.30 -5.20
C LEU A 56 -5.51 19.66 -5.35
N SER A 57 -5.77 20.62 -4.47
CA SER A 57 -5.02 21.89 -4.48
C SER A 57 -3.56 21.71 -4.11
N TYR A 58 -3.20 20.74 -3.25
CA TYR A 58 -1.81 20.42 -2.92
C TYR A 58 -0.98 19.94 -4.13
N VAL A 59 -1.63 19.33 -5.10
CA VAL A 59 -0.99 18.88 -6.36
C VAL A 59 -1.22 19.86 -7.51
N GLY A 60 -1.66 21.08 -7.23
CA GLY A 60 -1.91 22.12 -8.22
C GLY A 60 -3.00 21.78 -9.24
N ALA A 61 -3.88 20.83 -8.91
CA ALA A 61 -4.93 20.40 -9.81
C ALA A 61 -6.21 21.20 -9.58
N ASN A 62 -6.55 22.06 -10.54
CA ASN A 62 -7.77 22.83 -10.54
C ASN A 62 -8.74 22.29 -11.59
N GLY A 63 -9.95 21.94 -11.17
CA GLY A 63 -11.03 21.59 -12.08
C GLY A 63 -11.62 22.81 -12.79
N VAL A 64 -12.17 22.61 -13.96
CA VAL A 64 -12.90 23.66 -14.68
C VAL A 64 -14.32 23.74 -14.14
N ARG A 65 -14.75 24.95 -13.74
CA ARG A 65 -16.10 25.16 -13.19
C ARG A 65 -17.17 24.71 -14.20
N GLY A 66 -18.10 23.89 -13.74
CA GLY A 66 -19.18 23.33 -14.59
C GLY A 66 -18.78 22.14 -15.48
N VAL A 67 -17.47 21.85 -15.62
CA VAL A 67 -16.94 20.75 -16.44
C VAL A 67 -16.38 19.63 -15.56
N GLY A 68 -15.45 19.95 -14.67
CA GLY A 68 -14.75 18.98 -13.81
C GLY A 68 -13.27 18.90 -14.13
N TYR A 69 -12.71 17.70 -13.97
CA TYR A 69 -11.30 17.38 -14.13
C TYR A 69 -11.10 16.47 -15.34
N ASP A 70 -10.11 16.78 -16.16
CA ASP A 70 -9.58 15.84 -17.15
C ASP A 70 -8.90 14.68 -16.42
N VAL A 71 -9.39 13.45 -16.65
CA VAL A 71 -8.95 12.24 -15.96
C VAL A 71 -7.48 11.95 -16.24
N GLY A 72 -7.01 12.10 -17.48
CA GLY A 72 -5.63 11.84 -17.85
C GLY A 72 -4.65 12.84 -17.21
N LYS A 73 -4.96 14.13 -17.29
CA LYS A 73 -4.13 15.20 -16.70
C LYS A 73 -4.10 15.10 -15.18
N LEU A 74 -5.22 14.78 -14.53
CA LEU A 74 -5.27 14.63 -13.08
C LEU A 74 -4.51 13.40 -12.63
N THR A 75 -4.63 12.28 -13.36
CA THR A 75 -3.83 11.06 -13.11
C THR A 75 -2.34 11.38 -13.16
N ALA A 76 -1.87 12.04 -14.22
CA ALA A 76 -0.46 12.39 -14.35
C ALA A 76 0.04 13.28 -13.20
N ARG A 77 -0.73 14.31 -12.81
CA ARG A 77 -0.36 15.21 -11.71
C ARG A 77 -0.24 14.49 -10.37
N ILE A 78 -1.22 13.65 -10.05
CA ILE A 78 -1.18 12.87 -8.80
C ILE A 78 -0.03 11.85 -8.84
N SER A 79 0.21 11.19 -9.99
CA SER A 79 1.32 10.25 -10.13
C SER A 79 2.68 10.92 -9.88
N ILE A 80 2.91 12.11 -10.42
CA ILE A 80 4.14 12.90 -10.18
C ILE A 80 4.25 13.27 -8.70
N ALA A 81 3.16 13.78 -8.10
CA ALA A 81 3.18 14.21 -6.70
C ALA A 81 3.40 13.06 -5.71
N LEU A 82 2.97 11.86 -6.06
CA LEU A 82 3.18 10.64 -5.27
C LEU A 82 4.42 9.84 -5.70
N HIS A 83 5.23 10.37 -6.63
CA HIS A 83 6.38 9.67 -7.19
C HIS A 83 6.07 8.26 -7.73
N THR A 84 4.81 8.02 -8.18
CA THR A 84 4.41 6.73 -8.75
C THR A 84 4.70 6.61 -10.24
N ASP A 85 5.35 7.58 -10.83
CA ASP A 85 5.99 7.60 -12.15
C ASP A 85 7.40 6.97 -12.12
N THR A 86 7.98 6.80 -10.93
CA THR A 86 9.21 6.04 -10.68
C THR A 86 8.86 4.62 -10.22
N ILE A 87 9.77 3.68 -10.44
CA ILE A 87 9.62 2.30 -9.97
C ILE A 87 10.32 2.18 -8.62
N ALA A 88 9.57 1.92 -7.56
CA ALA A 88 10.14 1.67 -6.25
C ALA A 88 10.67 0.22 -6.15
N THR A 89 11.85 0.08 -5.56
CA THR A 89 12.49 -1.20 -5.29
C THR A 89 12.00 -1.76 -3.97
N VAL A 90 11.38 -2.92 -4.01
CA VAL A 90 10.78 -3.60 -2.86
C VAL A 90 11.55 -4.87 -2.54
N VAL A 91 11.80 -5.13 -1.27
CA VAL A 91 12.23 -6.44 -0.76
C VAL A 91 11.10 -7.03 0.07
N LEU A 92 10.85 -8.33 -0.08
CA LEU A 92 9.73 -9.01 0.56
C LEU A 92 10.24 -10.20 1.38
N ALA A 93 9.97 -10.19 2.67
CA ALA A 93 10.18 -11.33 3.54
C ALA A 93 8.85 -12.03 3.87
N GLY A 94 8.81 -13.31 3.61
CA GLY A 94 7.65 -14.19 3.66
C GLY A 94 7.09 -14.49 2.27
N ALA A 95 7.47 -15.65 1.72
CA ALA A 95 7.01 -16.17 0.43
C ALA A 95 5.80 -17.11 0.55
N GLY A 96 5.12 -17.07 1.70
CA GLY A 96 3.88 -17.80 1.97
C GLY A 96 2.68 -17.29 1.18
N ARG A 97 1.47 -17.63 1.62
CA ARG A 97 0.22 -17.29 0.89
C ARG A 97 0.05 -15.79 0.67
N LEU A 98 0.27 -14.98 1.71
CA LEU A 98 0.09 -13.53 1.63
C LEU A 98 1.19 -12.88 0.80
N GLY A 99 2.46 -13.27 0.98
CA GLY A 99 3.57 -12.78 0.16
C GLY A 99 3.37 -13.09 -1.33
N ARG A 100 2.94 -14.30 -1.67
CA ARG A 100 2.60 -14.66 -3.06
C ARG A 100 1.44 -13.83 -3.63
N ALA A 101 0.42 -13.53 -2.81
CA ALA A 101 -0.67 -12.67 -3.22
C ALA A 101 -0.20 -11.24 -3.48
N LEU A 102 0.69 -10.70 -2.64
CA LEU A 102 1.32 -9.40 -2.85
C LEU A 102 2.15 -9.37 -4.13
N LEU A 103 2.96 -10.41 -4.40
CA LEU A 103 3.73 -10.53 -5.63
C LEU A 103 2.87 -10.46 -6.88
N ALA A 104 1.69 -11.09 -6.88
CA ALA A 104 0.76 -11.03 -8.01
C ALA A 104 0.23 -9.61 -8.29
N HIS A 105 0.34 -8.71 -7.32
CA HIS A 105 -0.11 -7.31 -7.42
C HIS A 105 1.06 -6.34 -7.66
N THR A 106 2.32 -6.79 -7.65
CA THR A 106 3.50 -6.02 -8.00
C THR A 106 3.90 -6.31 -9.46
N GLY A 107 4.78 -5.50 -10.04
CA GLY A 107 5.29 -5.72 -11.39
C GLY A 107 5.20 -4.49 -12.27
N VAL A 108 5.62 -4.67 -13.52
CA VAL A 108 5.69 -3.61 -14.53
C VAL A 108 4.32 -2.93 -14.70
N GLY A 109 4.31 -1.60 -14.58
CA GLY A 109 3.08 -0.79 -14.67
C GLY A 109 2.34 -0.57 -13.35
N ARG A 110 2.83 -1.11 -12.23
CA ARG A 110 2.28 -0.85 -10.88
C ARG A 110 3.12 0.08 -10.01
N GLY A 111 4.30 0.48 -10.49
CA GLY A 111 5.20 1.38 -9.77
C GLY A 111 6.12 0.69 -8.74
N PHE A 112 6.12 -0.66 -8.69
CA PHE A 112 6.95 -1.43 -7.76
C PHE A 112 7.58 -2.62 -8.45
N VAL A 113 8.83 -2.91 -8.12
CA VAL A 113 9.51 -4.14 -8.50
C VAL A 113 10.00 -4.84 -7.23
N VAL A 114 9.76 -6.15 -7.14
CA VAL A 114 10.33 -6.97 -6.07
C VAL A 114 11.71 -7.42 -6.51
N ALA A 115 12.74 -6.87 -5.87
CA ALA A 115 14.13 -7.10 -6.21
C ALA A 115 14.74 -8.26 -5.44
N ALA A 116 14.25 -8.55 -4.21
CA ALA A 116 14.65 -9.72 -3.44
C ALA A 116 13.47 -10.31 -2.68
N LEU A 117 13.54 -11.62 -2.46
CA LEU A 117 12.53 -12.42 -1.81
C LEU A 117 13.17 -13.31 -0.75
N PHE A 118 12.59 -13.35 0.44
CA PHE A 118 13.14 -14.09 1.58
C PHE A 118 12.08 -14.98 2.21
N ASP A 119 12.48 -16.15 2.71
CA ASP A 119 11.63 -17.04 3.48
C ASP A 119 12.46 -17.88 4.45
N ASP A 120 11.82 -18.55 5.39
CA ASP A 120 12.45 -19.52 6.32
C ASP A 120 12.13 -20.98 5.95
N ASP A 121 11.20 -21.21 5.02
CA ASP A 121 10.85 -22.54 4.57
C ASP A 121 11.93 -23.14 3.66
N PRO A 122 12.64 -24.23 4.10
CA PRO A 122 13.68 -24.88 3.30
C PRO A 122 13.18 -25.38 1.93
N ASP A 123 11.90 -25.71 1.82
CA ASP A 123 11.31 -26.18 0.57
C ASP A 123 11.06 -25.02 -0.42
N THR A 124 11.05 -23.80 0.06
CA THR A 124 10.84 -22.59 -0.74
C THR A 124 12.15 -21.89 -1.08
N ILE A 125 13.14 -21.93 -0.19
CA ILE A 125 14.47 -21.32 -0.39
C ILE A 125 15.15 -21.95 -1.63
N GLY A 126 15.83 -21.13 -2.42
CA GLY A 126 16.53 -21.53 -3.66
C GLY A 126 15.60 -21.68 -4.87
N ARG A 127 14.28 -21.48 -4.72
CA ARG A 127 13.32 -21.57 -5.82
C ARG A 127 12.85 -20.20 -6.31
N ARG A 128 12.37 -20.16 -7.55
CA ARG A 128 11.58 -19.03 -8.07
C ARG A 128 10.10 -19.35 -7.94
N LEU A 129 9.31 -18.43 -7.41
CA LEU A 129 7.86 -18.62 -7.27
C LEU A 129 7.14 -18.50 -8.61
N THR A 130 7.64 -17.63 -9.48
CA THR A 130 7.23 -17.46 -10.88
C THR A 130 8.48 -17.14 -11.71
N PRO A 131 8.44 -17.28 -13.05
CA PRO A 131 9.60 -16.97 -13.90
C PRO A 131 10.18 -15.56 -13.68
N ASP A 132 9.33 -14.60 -13.36
CA ASP A 132 9.68 -13.17 -13.25
C ASP A 132 10.06 -12.75 -11.81
N THR A 133 10.03 -13.67 -10.83
CA THR A 133 10.41 -13.35 -9.45
C THR A 133 11.87 -13.66 -9.18
N PRO A 134 12.52 -12.97 -8.22
CA PRO A 134 13.82 -13.37 -7.70
C PRO A 134 13.79 -14.81 -7.16
N VAL A 135 14.96 -15.43 -7.04
CA VAL A 135 15.12 -16.64 -6.26
C VAL A 135 14.89 -16.32 -4.80
N VAL A 136 14.16 -17.14 -4.08
CA VAL A 136 13.93 -16.97 -2.65
C VAL A 136 15.23 -17.26 -1.90
N ALA A 137 15.71 -16.29 -1.13
CA ALA A 137 16.85 -16.43 -0.22
C ALA A 137 16.36 -16.76 1.21
N ALA A 138 17.26 -17.18 2.08
CA ALA A 138 16.93 -17.38 3.50
C ALA A 138 16.71 -16.04 4.22
N LEU A 139 15.88 -16.01 5.27
CA LEU A 139 15.72 -14.80 6.10
C LEU A 139 17.05 -14.33 6.71
N ASP A 140 17.95 -15.25 7.01
CA ASP A 140 19.28 -14.95 7.57
C ASP A 140 20.20 -14.25 6.55
N ASP A 141 19.89 -14.31 5.26
CA ASP A 141 20.67 -13.68 4.19
C ASP A 141 20.22 -12.25 3.86
N ILE A 142 19.23 -11.68 4.56
CA ILE A 142 18.66 -10.35 4.27
C ILE A 142 19.76 -9.29 4.17
N GLU A 143 20.66 -9.23 5.16
CA GLU A 143 21.71 -8.22 5.17
C GLU A 143 22.69 -8.39 4.01
N THR A 144 23.10 -9.63 3.70
CA THR A 144 24.01 -9.94 2.61
C THR A 144 23.42 -9.64 1.25
N VAL A 145 22.15 -10.05 1.03
CA VAL A 145 21.47 -9.87 -0.26
C VAL A 145 21.15 -8.38 -0.48
N CYS A 146 20.67 -7.68 0.54
CA CYS A 146 20.34 -6.25 0.41
C CYS A 146 21.59 -5.35 0.31
N ALA A 147 22.74 -5.82 0.76
CA ALA A 147 24.01 -5.11 0.59
C ALA A 147 24.64 -5.30 -0.81
N ASP A 148 24.10 -6.18 -1.65
CA ASP A 148 24.60 -6.38 -3.01
C ASP A 148 24.38 -5.13 -3.87
N PRO A 149 25.43 -4.49 -4.41
CA PRO A 149 25.29 -3.30 -5.22
C PRO A 149 24.41 -3.47 -6.47
N SER A 150 24.24 -4.70 -6.95
CA SER A 150 23.38 -5.00 -8.11
C SER A 150 21.90 -4.82 -7.82
N LEU A 151 21.49 -4.87 -6.55
CA LEU A 151 20.12 -4.63 -6.11
C LEU A 151 19.75 -3.14 -6.19
N GLY A 152 20.73 -2.25 -6.12
CA GLY A 152 20.53 -0.81 -6.00
C GLY A 152 20.03 -0.41 -4.61
N SER A 153 19.41 0.77 -4.50
CA SER A 153 18.79 1.18 -3.24
C SER A 153 17.43 0.48 -3.05
N VAL A 154 17.20 -0.01 -1.86
CA VAL A 154 15.90 -0.58 -1.47
C VAL A 154 15.04 0.52 -0.87
N ASP A 155 13.87 0.76 -1.47
CA ASP A 155 12.94 1.80 -1.01
C ASP A 155 11.99 1.29 0.06
N ILE A 156 11.50 0.04 -0.06
CA ILE A 156 10.45 -0.50 0.82
C ILE A 156 10.78 -1.94 1.20
N GLY A 157 10.69 -2.25 2.51
CA GLY A 157 10.67 -3.60 3.04
C GLY A 157 9.24 -4.05 3.35
N VAL A 158 8.89 -5.26 2.93
CA VAL A 158 7.60 -5.87 3.26
C VAL A 158 7.81 -7.03 4.21
N VAL A 159 7.15 -6.99 5.37
CA VAL A 159 7.17 -8.04 6.39
C VAL A 159 5.86 -8.82 6.30
N ALA A 160 5.96 -10.06 5.76
CA ALA A 160 4.83 -10.97 5.56
C ALA A 160 5.16 -12.40 6.06
N THR A 161 6.06 -12.49 7.02
CA THR A 161 6.54 -13.74 7.65
C THR A 161 5.56 -14.29 8.67
N ALA A 162 5.90 -15.42 9.27
CA ALA A 162 5.30 -15.87 10.53
C ALA A 162 5.57 -14.85 11.64
N ASP A 163 4.68 -14.80 12.65
CA ASP A 163 4.68 -13.77 13.70
C ASP A 163 6.00 -13.72 14.48
N GLU A 164 6.59 -14.88 14.77
CA GLU A 164 7.87 -15.02 15.51
C GLU A 164 9.07 -14.42 14.76
N HIS A 165 9.00 -14.24 13.46
CA HIS A 165 10.09 -13.70 12.66
C HIS A 165 9.92 -12.20 12.33
N ALA A 166 8.73 -11.65 12.55
CA ALA A 166 8.38 -10.30 12.08
C ALA A 166 9.33 -9.22 12.61
N GLN A 167 9.63 -9.23 13.93
CA GLN A 167 10.54 -8.23 14.53
C GLN A 167 11.96 -8.39 13.99
N ARG A 168 12.50 -9.62 13.97
CA ARG A 168 13.86 -9.88 13.47
C ARG A 168 14.05 -9.42 12.02
N VAL A 169 13.05 -9.63 11.19
CA VAL A 169 13.06 -9.17 9.79
C VAL A 169 13.02 -7.64 9.70
N ALA A 170 12.21 -6.99 10.51
CA ALA A 170 12.19 -5.54 10.56
C ALA A 170 13.54 -4.93 10.97
N ASP A 171 14.18 -5.54 11.98
CA ASP A 171 15.52 -5.14 12.45
C ASP A 171 16.57 -5.32 11.35
N ALA A 172 16.54 -6.47 10.63
CA ALA A 172 17.47 -6.74 9.53
C ALA A 172 17.28 -5.75 8.36
N PHE A 173 16.02 -5.41 8.00
CA PHE A 173 15.75 -4.39 7.00
C PHE A 173 16.23 -3.01 7.44
N ALA A 174 16.01 -2.63 8.70
CA ALA A 174 16.49 -1.37 9.25
C ALA A 174 18.03 -1.29 9.24
N ALA A 175 18.73 -2.39 9.57
CA ALA A 175 20.19 -2.48 9.58
C ALA A 175 20.81 -2.22 8.20
N VAL A 176 20.15 -2.65 7.11
CA VAL A 176 20.61 -2.39 5.73
C VAL A 176 20.10 -1.06 5.14
N GLY A 177 19.52 -0.20 5.97
CA GLY A 177 19.12 1.14 5.56
C GLY A 177 17.71 1.27 4.99
N VAL A 178 16.89 0.23 5.01
CA VAL A 178 15.48 0.33 4.63
C VAL A 178 14.73 1.11 5.71
N ARG A 179 14.07 2.20 5.33
CA ARG A 179 13.37 3.12 6.26
C ARG A 179 11.85 3.12 6.09
N GLN A 180 11.33 2.42 5.10
CA GLN A 180 9.89 2.31 4.86
C GLN A 180 9.49 0.84 4.93
N LEU A 181 8.68 0.47 5.91
CA LEU A 181 8.23 -0.91 6.13
C LEU A 181 6.71 -1.02 5.95
N LEU A 182 6.29 -1.99 5.16
CA LEU A 182 4.90 -2.45 5.12
C LEU A 182 4.81 -3.73 5.94
N ASN A 183 4.17 -3.67 7.10
CA ASN A 183 3.93 -4.84 7.92
C ASN A 183 2.51 -5.36 7.69
N VAL A 184 2.41 -6.60 7.24
CA VAL A 184 1.13 -7.30 7.02
C VAL A 184 0.92 -8.46 8.00
N THR A 185 1.80 -8.59 9.00
CA THR A 185 1.60 -9.49 10.14
C THR A 185 0.78 -8.81 11.22
N PRO A 186 0.14 -9.53 12.15
CA PRO A 186 -0.58 -8.91 13.26
C PRO A 186 0.34 -8.37 14.36
N VAL A 187 1.66 -8.56 14.25
CA VAL A 187 2.64 -8.15 15.25
C VAL A 187 2.94 -6.66 15.14
N GLY A 188 2.83 -5.94 16.25
CA GLY A 188 3.33 -4.56 16.34
C GLY A 188 4.86 -4.55 16.36
N LEU A 189 5.47 -3.90 15.37
CA LEU A 189 6.92 -3.78 15.26
C LEU A 189 7.45 -2.62 16.10
N VAL A 190 8.56 -2.85 16.78
CA VAL A 190 9.31 -1.82 17.52
C VAL A 190 10.50 -1.43 16.65
N VAL A 191 10.55 -0.18 16.20
CA VAL A 191 11.58 0.32 15.29
C VAL A 191 12.13 1.67 15.77
N ASP A 192 13.28 2.06 15.25
CA ASP A 192 13.86 3.37 15.49
C ASP A 192 13.00 4.48 14.87
N SER A 193 13.13 5.71 15.37
CA SER A 193 12.30 6.87 15.01
C SER A 193 12.43 7.31 13.54
N ASP A 194 13.46 6.88 12.84
CA ASP A 194 13.71 7.13 11.42
C ASP A 194 13.13 6.07 10.49
N VAL A 195 12.56 4.98 11.05
CA VAL A 195 11.87 3.92 10.32
C VAL A 195 10.36 4.11 10.42
N VAL A 196 9.72 4.23 9.27
CA VAL A 196 8.26 4.37 9.16
C VAL A 196 7.65 2.99 8.92
N VAL A 197 6.77 2.55 9.82
CA VAL A 197 6.02 1.30 9.67
C VAL A 197 4.57 1.60 9.29
N ARG A 198 4.13 1.04 8.18
CA ARG A 198 2.72 1.01 7.82
C ARG A 198 2.16 -0.37 8.12
N GLN A 199 1.30 -0.42 9.14
CA GLN A 199 0.62 -1.64 9.55
C GLN A 199 -0.63 -1.87 8.69
N VAL A 200 -0.80 -3.09 8.16
CA VAL A 200 -2.02 -3.55 7.48
C VAL A 200 -2.51 -4.81 8.17
N ASP A 201 -3.52 -4.66 9.01
CA ASP A 201 -4.17 -5.78 9.71
C ASP A 201 -5.58 -5.99 9.13
N LEU A 202 -5.73 -7.06 8.33
CA LEU A 202 -7.01 -7.40 7.72
C LEU A 202 -8.07 -7.81 8.74
N ALA A 203 -7.67 -8.39 9.89
CA ALA A 203 -8.60 -8.77 10.94
C ALA A 203 -9.15 -7.53 11.63
N LEU A 204 -8.33 -6.51 11.88
CA LEU A 204 -8.77 -5.23 12.42
C LEU A 204 -9.77 -4.55 11.49
N GLU A 205 -9.51 -4.52 10.18
CA GLU A 205 -10.44 -3.95 9.20
C GLU A 205 -11.79 -4.68 9.19
N LEU A 206 -11.79 -6.02 9.31
CA LEU A 206 -13.01 -6.80 9.43
C LEU A 206 -13.76 -6.50 10.73
N GLN A 207 -13.08 -6.28 11.86
CA GLN A 207 -13.69 -5.90 13.12
C GLN A 207 -14.37 -4.53 13.02
N VAL A 208 -13.72 -3.55 12.38
CA VAL A 208 -14.32 -2.23 12.13
C VAL A 208 -15.59 -2.34 11.28
N LEU A 209 -15.55 -3.16 10.24
CA LEU A 209 -16.71 -3.41 9.38
C LEU A 209 -17.84 -4.13 10.14
N ALA A 210 -17.51 -5.14 10.95
CA ALA A 210 -18.47 -5.86 11.77
C ALA A 210 -19.16 -4.92 12.77
N PHE A 211 -18.39 -4.04 13.43
CA PHE A 211 -18.94 -3.02 14.32
C PHE A 211 -19.88 -2.06 13.58
N THR A 212 -19.49 -1.62 12.40
CA THR A 212 -20.33 -0.72 11.59
C THR A 212 -21.61 -1.42 11.13
N ALA A 213 -21.53 -2.68 10.72
CA ALA A 213 -22.68 -3.49 10.33
C ALA A 213 -23.67 -3.71 11.49
N SER A 214 -23.15 -3.87 12.72
CA SER A 214 -23.98 -4.03 13.91
C SER A 214 -24.83 -2.79 14.28
N ARG A 215 -24.44 -1.62 13.81
CA ARG A 215 -25.16 -0.34 14.01
C ARG A 215 -26.24 -0.08 12.96
N GLY A 216 -26.28 -0.86 11.88
CA GLY A 216 -27.28 -0.72 10.83
C GLY A 216 -28.59 -1.44 11.17
N PRO A 217 -29.66 -1.26 10.37
CA PRO A 217 -30.96 -1.90 10.59
C PRO A 217 -30.93 -3.44 10.57
N LEU A 218 -29.82 -4.04 10.11
CA LEU A 218 -29.57 -5.49 10.17
C LEU A 218 -28.91 -5.93 11.50
N GLY A 219 -28.33 -5.01 12.27
CA GLY A 219 -27.64 -5.32 13.54
C GLY A 219 -28.59 -5.79 14.65
N ALA A 220 -29.84 -5.34 14.64
CA ALA A 220 -30.86 -5.79 15.59
C ALA A 220 -31.17 -7.28 15.43
N ARG A 221 -31.10 -7.84 14.23
CA ARG A 221 -31.39 -9.27 13.98
C ARG A 221 -30.26 -10.20 14.43
N ASN A 222 -29.01 -9.74 14.40
CA ASN A 222 -27.86 -10.55 14.79
C ASN A 222 -27.66 -10.61 16.30
N ALA A 223 -28.10 -9.60 17.06
CA ALA A 223 -28.02 -9.60 18.52
C ALA A 223 -28.84 -10.71 19.15
N ASP A 224 -30.03 -11.01 18.60
CA ASP A 224 -30.90 -12.08 19.08
C ASP A 224 -30.35 -13.48 18.73
N GLN A 225 -29.67 -13.63 17.59
CA GLN A 225 -29.02 -14.89 17.21
C GLN A 225 -27.78 -15.21 18.06
N LEU A 226 -26.98 -14.21 18.41
CA LEU A 226 -25.80 -14.39 19.26
C LEU A 226 -26.18 -14.71 20.71
N ARG A 227 -27.27 -14.14 21.23
CA ARG A 227 -27.84 -14.53 22.55
C ARG A 227 -28.31 -15.98 22.56
N ALA A 228 -28.97 -16.43 21.51
CA ALA A 228 -29.43 -17.80 21.37
C ALA A 228 -28.30 -18.85 21.27
N VAL A 229 -27.09 -18.45 20.89
CA VAL A 229 -25.89 -19.31 20.83
C VAL A 229 -25.14 -19.30 22.18
N ALA A 230 -25.15 -18.19 22.90
CA ALA A 230 -24.50 -18.08 24.22
C ALA A 230 -25.28 -18.81 25.36
N ASP A 231 -26.59 -19.05 25.16
CA ASP A 231 -27.46 -19.73 26.10
C ASP A 231 -27.54 -21.26 25.89
N ARG A 232 -26.68 -21.84 25.07
CA ARG A 232 -26.55 -23.31 24.84
C ARG A 232 -25.23 -23.84 25.36
#